data_2cbfb292e1e796901d4032f12e2a7c9a
#
_entry.id   2cbfb292e1e796901d4032f12e2a7c9a
#
_cell.length_a   1.000
_cell.length_b   1.000
_cell.length_c   1.000
_cell.angle_alpha   90.00
_cell.angle_beta   90.00
_cell.angle_gamma   90.00
#
_symmetry.space_group_name_H-M   'P 1'
#
loop_
_entity.id
_entity.type
_entity.pdbx_description
1 polymer ?
#
loop_
_entity_poly.entity_id
_entity_poly.type
_entity_poly.pdbx_seq_one_letter_code
_entity_poly.pdbx_strand_id
1 'polypeptide(L)'
;MKLITVSGPPSSGKTSVVIRTIEQLEHPERVMVVKFDCLSSTDQERYRAGGIRAVTGLSGNQCPDHFYITNVEDCVKQGEKEERSLLIVESAGLCNRCAPHLKGCLAVCVIDNLSGINTPQKIGPMLKYADIVVVTKGDIVSQAEREVFAFKVRQANAGAQIIFVNGITGQGAFDLSRAWL
;
A
#
# COMPACT_ATOMS: atom_id res chain seq x y z
N MET A 1 15.16 -4.35 10.12
CA MET A 1 14.43 -3.82 8.94
C MET A 1 12.97 -3.69 9.28
N LYS A 2 12.33 -2.54 8.93
CA LYS A 2 10.88 -2.34 9.12
C LYS A 2 10.11 -2.93 7.92
N LEU A 3 8.99 -3.59 8.18
CA LEU A 3 8.11 -4.15 7.15
C LEU A 3 6.82 -3.33 7.07
N ILE A 4 6.47 -2.91 5.86
CA ILE A 4 5.20 -2.25 5.55
C ILE A 4 4.45 -3.07 4.51
N THR A 5 3.19 -3.34 4.77
CA THR A 5 2.29 -3.95 3.78
C THR A 5 1.37 -2.90 3.19
N VAL A 6 1.27 -2.86 1.87
CA VAL A 6 0.38 -1.95 1.14
C VAL A 6 -0.64 -2.76 0.36
N SER A 7 -1.87 -2.63 0.76
CA SER A 7 -3.02 -3.34 0.20
C SER A 7 -4.08 -2.37 -0.32
N GLY A 8 -5.06 -2.87 -1.01
CA GLY A 8 -6.19 -2.05 -1.49
C GLY A 8 -6.72 -2.52 -2.84
N PRO A 9 -7.89 -2.03 -3.26
CA PRO A 9 -8.50 -2.39 -4.53
C PRO A 9 -7.59 -2.16 -5.74
N PRO A 10 -7.79 -2.89 -6.83
CA PRO A 10 -7.17 -2.56 -8.12
C PRO A 10 -7.42 -1.09 -8.48
N SER A 11 -6.45 -0.45 -9.11
CA SER A 11 -6.54 0.96 -9.56
C SER A 11 -6.74 2.00 -8.44
N SER A 12 -6.61 1.62 -7.17
CA SER A 12 -6.68 2.58 -6.05
C SER A 12 -5.48 3.53 -5.96
N GLY A 13 -4.44 3.32 -6.78
CA GLY A 13 -3.25 4.20 -6.81
C GLY A 13 -2.11 3.75 -5.90
N LYS A 14 -2.11 2.51 -5.39
CA LYS A 14 -1.06 1.96 -4.50
C LYS A 14 0.35 2.28 -4.96
N THR A 15 0.70 1.83 -6.15
CA THR A 15 2.05 1.99 -6.72
C THR A 15 2.47 3.47 -6.81
N SER A 16 1.56 4.36 -7.23
CA SER A 16 1.84 5.80 -7.29
C SER A 16 2.07 6.39 -5.89
N VAL A 17 1.22 6.02 -4.92
CA VAL A 17 1.37 6.44 -3.52
C VAL A 17 2.70 5.98 -2.96
N VAL A 18 3.07 4.71 -3.16
CA VAL A 18 4.34 4.16 -2.67
C VAL A 18 5.53 4.91 -3.26
N ILE A 19 5.55 5.15 -4.58
CA ILE A 19 6.63 5.89 -5.25
C ILE A 19 6.74 7.30 -4.64
N ARG A 20 5.63 8.06 -4.60
CA ARG A 20 5.63 9.43 -4.08
C ARG A 20 6.04 9.51 -2.61
N THR A 21 5.73 8.49 -1.82
CA THR A 21 6.11 8.45 -0.41
C THR A 21 7.59 8.13 -0.24
N ILE A 22 8.15 7.20 -1.04
CA ILE A 22 9.58 6.89 -1.03
C ILE A 22 10.42 8.11 -1.43
N GLU A 23 9.95 8.90 -2.40
CA GLU A 23 10.61 10.15 -2.82
C GLU A 23 10.73 11.20 -1.69
N GLN A 24 9.94 11.07 -0.62
CA GLN A 24 9.98 11.95 0.55
C GLN A 24 10.88 11.44 1.68
N LEU A 25 11.42 10.22 1.56
CA LEU A 25 12.31 9.66 2.57
C LEU A 25 13.72 10.23 2.45
N GLU A 26 14.41 10.35 3.56
CA GLU A 26 15.80 10.82 3.60
C GLU A 26 16.77 9.84 2.91
N HIS A 27 16.48 8.54 3.00
CA HIS A 27 17.29 7.46 2.44
C HIS A 27 16.47 6.53 1.54
N PRO A 28 15.97 6.99 0.37
CA PRO A 28 15.19 6.18 -0.54
C PRO A 28 15.95 4.96 -1.09
N GLU A 29 17.28 5.05 -1.19
CA GLU A 29 18.16 3.96 -1.63
C GLU A 29 18.17 2.78 -0.67
N ARG A 30 17.76 2.96 0.59
CA ARG A 30 17.66 1.90 1.60
C ARG A 30 16.31 1.22 1.62
N VAL A 31 15.43 1.55 0.69
CA VAL A 31 14.11 0.95 0.53
C VAL A 31 14.15 -0.17 -0.51
N MET A 32 13.47 -1.26 -0.24
CA MET A 32 13.16 -2.30 -1.19
C MET A 32 11.65 -2.45 -1.30
N VAL A 33 11.14 -2.54 -2.52
CA VAL A 33 9.73 -2.84 -2.79
C VAL A 33 9.61 -4.24 -3.36
N VAL A 34 8.69 -5.02 -2.83
CA VAL A 34 8.27 -6.30 -3.42
C VAL A 34 6.82 -6.17 -3.81
N LYS A 35 6.53 -6.39 -5.09
CA LYS A 35 5.17 -6.40 -5.60
C LYS A 35 4.75 -7.82 -5.94
N PHE A 36 3.62 -8.23 -5.41
CA PHE A 36 2.97 -9.49 -5.78
C PHE A 36 1.80 -9.23 -6.71
N ASP A 37 1.83 -9.83 -7.89
CA ASP A 37 0.80 -9.69 -8.92
C ASP A 37 0.47 -11.05 -9.54
N CYS A 38 -0.63 -11.14 -10.32
CA CYS A 38 -1.08 -12.38 -10.91
C CYS A 38 -0.26 -12.79 -12.14
N LEU A 39 -0.26 -11.98 -13.19
CA LEU A 39 0.26 -12.36 -14.50
C LEU A 39 1.38 -11.46 -15.00
N SER A 40 1.21 -10.16 -14.93
CA SER A 40 2.19 -9.19 -15.39
C SER A 40 1.98 -7.86 -14.68
N SER A 41 3.04 -7.10 -14.55
CA SER A 41 2.97 -5.79 -13.95
C SER A 41 4.01 -4.87 -14.60
N THR A 42 3.56 -3.72 -15.10
CA THR A 42 4.45 -2.63 -15.53
C THR A 42 4.93 -1.80 -14.33
N ASP A 43 4.45 -2.10 -13.12
CA ASP A 43 4.78 -1.32 -11.94
C ASP A 43 6.25 -1.47 -11.54
N GLN A 44 6.87 -2.62 -11.83
CA GLN A 44 8.31 -2.78 -11.61
C GLN A 44 9.13 -1.77 -12.42
N GLU A 45 8.72 -1.51 -13.66
CA GLU A 45 9.36 -0.49 -14.51
C GLU A 45 9.15 0.91 -13.94
N ARG A 46 7.95 1.18 -13.41
CA ARG A 46 7.65 2.46 -12.75
C ARG A 46 8.51 2.68 -11.52
N TYR A 47 8.72 1.66 -10.68
CA TYR A 47 9.63 1.73 -9.54
C TYR A 47 11.07 1.97 -9.99
N ARG A 48 11.54 1.23 -11.00
CA ARG A 48 12.90 1.39 -11.56
C ARG A 48 13.12 2.77 -12.16
N ALA A 49 12.12 3.32 -12.85
CA ALA A 49 12.19 4.68 -13.40
C ALA A 49 12.34 5.73 -12.29
N GLY A 50 11.80 5.48 -11.10
CA GLY A 50 12.02 6.30 -9.90
C GLY A 50 13.30 5.97 -9.11
N GLY A 51 14.20 5.14 -9.65
CA GLY A 51 15.42 4.72 -8.96
C GLY A 51 15.20 3.79 -7.76
N ILE A 52 14.00 3.22 -7.61
CA ILE A 52 13.60 2.40 -6.48
C ILE A 52 13.93 0.93 -6.77
N ARG A 53 14.61 0.27 -5.82
CA ARG A 53 14.86 -1.18 -5.87
C ARG A 53 13.53 -1.93 -5.75
N ALA A 54 13.08 -2.56 -6.83
CA ALA A 54 11.84 -3.32 -6.84
C ALA A 54 12.01 -4.72 -7.42
N VAL A 55 11.29 -5.67 -6.81
CA VAL A 55 11.19 -7.07 -7.23
C VAL A 55 9.71 -7.40 -7.41
N THR A 56 9.37 -8.14 -8.47
CA THR A 56 8.00 -8.60 -8.70
C THR A 56 7.94 -10.11 -8.55
N GLY A 57 7.01 -10.57 -7.71
CA GLY A 57 6.61 -11.97 -7.62
C GLY A 57 5.33 -12.19 -8.42
N LEU A 58 5.36 -13.09 -9.39
CA LEU A 58 4.19 -13.43 -10.20
C LEU A 58 3.59 -14.75 -9.72
N SER A 59 2.35 -14.70 -9.27
CA SER A 59 1.65 -15.87 -8.74
C SER A 59 1.07 -16.79 -9.83
N GLY A 60 1.01 -16.33 -11.07
CA GLY A 60 0.41 -17.09 -12.18
C GLY A 60 -1.04 -17.43 -11.88
N ASN A 61 -1.36 -18.72 -11.86
CA ASN A 61 -2.70 -19.23 -11.57
C ASN A 61 -3.00 -19.35 -10.07
N GLN A 62 -2.05 -19.02 -9.19
CA GLN A 62 -2.28 -19.03 -7.75
C GLN A 62 -2.89 -17.70 -7.30
N CYS A 63 -3.59 -17.73 -6.17
CA CYS A 63 -4.02 -16.50 -5.51
C CYS A 63 -2.79 -15.68 -5.10
N PRO A 64 -2.67 -14.38 -5.47
CA PRO A 64 -1.52 -13.55 -5.11
C PRO A 64 -1.28 -13.47 -3.60
N ASP A 65 -2.33 -13.53 -2.80
CA ASP A 65 -2.22 -13.50 -1.34
C ASP A 65 -1.64 -14.81 -0.77
N HIS A 66 -1.97 -15.97 -1.34
CA HIS A 66 -1.31 -17.23 -0.99
C HIS A 66 0.16 -17.20 -1.39
N PHE A 67 0.45 -16.73 -2.59
CA PHE A 67 1.82 -16.60 -3.07
C PHE A 67 2.63 -15.62 -2.20
N TYR A 68 2.02 -14.52 -1.78
CA TYR A 68 2.63 -13.57 -0.86
C TYR A 68 3.01 -14.25 0.46
N ILE A 69 2.07 -14.90 1.14
CA ILE A 69 2.32 -15.46 2.48
C ILE A 69 3.38 -16.56 2.48
N THR A 70 3.53 -17.28 1.37
CA THR A 70 4.55 -18.32 1.21
C THR A 70 5.94 -17.78 0.86
N ASN A 71 6.03 -16.55 0.36
CA ASN A 71 7.29 -15.96 -0.13
C ASN A 71 7.77 -14.74 0.68
N VAL A 72 6.97 -14.24 1.61
CA VAL A 72 7.30 -13.01 2.37
C VAL A 72 8.58 -13.15 3.20
N GLU A 73 8.82 -14.31 3.78
CA GLU A 73 10.04 -14.57 4.56
C GLU A 73 11.30 -14.48 3.71
N ASP A 74 11.26 -15.00 2.49
CA ASP A 74 12.41 -14.94 1.58
C ASP A 74 12.66 -13.50 1.10
N CYS A 75 11.60 -12.72 0.93
CA CYS A 75 11.72 -11.28 0.66
C CYS A 75 12.36 -10.52 1.83
N VAL A 76 11.99 -10.87 3.07
CA VAL A 76 12.61 -10.31 4.28
C VAL A 76 14.09 -10.63 4.33
N LYS A 77 14.47 -11.91 4.17
CA LYS A 77 15.88 -12.36 4.12
C LYS A 77 16.68 -11.66 3.03
N GLN A 78 16.06 -11.45 1.86
CA GLN A 78 16.71 -10.73 0.77
C GLN A 78 16.93 -9.26 1.14
N GLY A 79 15.93 -8.59 1.70
CA GLY A 79 16.06 -7.20 2.15
C GLY A 79 17.14 -7.03 3.22
N GLU A 80 17.23 -7.97 4.16
CA GLU A 80 18.29 -7.98 5.20
C GLU A 80 19.68 -8.18 4.59
N LYS A 81 19.82 -9.13 3.65
CA LYS A 81 21.08 -9.37 2.93
C LYS A 81 21.53 -8.15 2.11
N GLU A 82 20.58 -7.38 1.59
CA GLU A 82 20.85 -6.13 0.86
C GLU A 82 20.97 -4.92 1.80
N GLU A 83 21.02 -5.12 3.12
CA GLU A 83 21.14 -4.08 4.16
C GLU A 83 20.05 -2.97 4.04
N ARG A 84 18.84 -3.36 3.64
CA ARG A 84 17.71 -2.43 3.53
C ARG A 84 17.18 -2.07 4.92
N SER A 85 16.78 -0.81 5.10
CA SER A 85 16.13 -0.37 6.33
C SER A 85 14.61 -0.56 6.30
N LEU A 86 14.03 -0.54 5.09
CA LEU A 86 12.60 -0.60 4.87
C LEU A 86 12.27 -1.59 3.74
N LEU A 87 11.38 -2.53 4.02
CA LEU A 87 10.76 -3.42 3.04
C LEU A 87 9.28 -3.07 2.90
N ILE A 88 8.87 -2.72 1.69
CA ILE A 88 7.47 -2.45 1.35
C ILE A 88 6.97 -3.61 0.50
N VAL A 89 5.88 -4.24 0.95
CA VAL A 89 5.21 -5.28 0.19
C VAL A 89 3.90 -4.74 -0.34
N GLU A 90 3.83 -4.56 -1.66
CA GLU A 90 2.61 -4.17 -2.37
C GLU A 90 1.90 -5.41 -2.88
N SER A 91 0.69 -5.65 -2.39
CA SER A 91 -0.17 -6.75 -2.85
C SER A 91 -1.18 -6.27 -3.90
N ALA A 92 -1.40 -7.09 -4.92
CA ALA A 92 -2.48 -6.90 -5.89
C ALA A 92 -3.83 -7.41 -5.35
N GLY A 93 -3.81 -8.19 -4.28
CA GLY A 93 -4.97 -8.88 -3.75
C GLY A 93 -5.87 -8.04 -2.86
N LEU A 94 -7.09 -8.54 -2.70
CA LEU A 94 -8.12 -8.04 -1.80
C LEU A 94 -8.55 -9.09 -0.78
N CYS A 95 -7.97 -10.30 -0.87
CA CYS A 95 -8.45 -11.47 -0.16
C CYS A 95 -7.72 -11.66 1.17
N ASN A 96 -8.25 -11.07 2.23
CA ASN A 96 -7.74 -11.31 3.58
C ASN A 96 -7.98 -12.73 4.12
N ARG A 97 -8.59 -13.61 3.36
CA ARG A 97 -8.70 -15.01 3.75
C ARG A 97 -7.35 -15.71 3.68
N CYS A 98 -6.52 -15.30 2.74
CA CYS A 98 -5.26 -15.97 2.42
C CYS A 98 -4.03 -15.23 2.93
N ALA A 99 -4.11 -13.90 3.08
CA ALA A 99 -3.05 -13.07 3.64
C ALA A 99 -3.54 -12.38 4.91
N PRO A 100 -3.44 -13.03 6.06
CA PRO A 100 -3.80 -12.41 7.32
C PRO A 100 -2.86 -11.24 7.63
N HIS A 101 -3.35 -10.31 8.44
CA HIS A 101 -2.53 -9.23 8.97
C HIS A 101 -1.29 -9.80 9.67
N LEU A 102 -0.11 -9.38 9.26
CA LEU A 102 1.15 -9.81 9.87
C LEU A 102 1.42 -8.99 11.12
N LYS A 103 1.63 -9.65 12.24
CA LYS A 103 2.02 -8.98 13.49
C LYS A 103 3.40 -8.33 13.33
N GLY A 104 3.53 -7.11 13.80
CA GLY A 104 4.80 -6.38 13.77
C GLY A 104 5.14 -5.69 12.46
N CYS A 105 4.23 -5.70 11.48
CA CYS A 105 4.32 -4.86 10.30
C CYS A 105 3.35 -3.67 10.36
N LEU A 106 3.68 -2.59 9.66
CA LEU A 106 2.77 -1.48 9.47
C LEU A 106 1.83 -1.78 8.29
N ALA A 107 0.54 -1.87 8.55
CA ALA A 107 -0.47 -2.17 7.54
C ALA A 107 -1.06 -0.89 6.96
N VAL A 108 -0.88 -0.70 5.66
CA VAL A 108 -1.41 0.44 4.90
C VAL A 108 -2.47 -0.05 3.92
N CYS A 109 -3.67 0.51 4.00
CA CYS A 109 -4.74 0.27 3.04
C CYS A 109 -4.93 1.50 2.17
N VAL A 110 -4.78 1.35 0.85
CA VAL A 110 -4.97 2.44 -0.12
C VAL A 110 -6.32 2.27 -0.78
N ILE A 111 -7.18 3.26 -0.64
CA ILE A 111 -8.52 3.30 -1.23
C ILE A 111 -8.70 4.58 -2.03
N ASP A 112 -9.63 4.53 -2.97
CA ASP A 112 -9.90 5.58 -3.94
C ASP A 112 -11.23 6.28 -3.59
N ASN A 113 -11.21 7.60 -3.47
CA ASN A 113 -12.41 8.39 -3.15
C ASN A 113 -13.51 8.25 -4.21
N LEU A 114 -13.15 7.91 -5.46
CA LEU A 114 -14.09 7.68 -6.55
C LEU A 114 -14.71 6.29 -6.57
N SER A 115 -14.22 5.37 -5.75
CA SER A 115 -14.69 3.97 -5.72
C SER A 115 -16.10 3.79 -5.14
N GLY A 116 -16.70 4.89 -4.70
CA GLY A 116 -18.06 4.95 -4.15
C GLY A 116 -18.09 5.00 -2.63
N ILE A 117 -19.07 5.73 -2.10
CA ILE A 117 -19.21 6.07 -0.68
C ILE A 117 -19.30 4.87 0.27
N ASN A 118 -19.73 3.72 -0.24
CA ASN A 118 -19.84 2.48 0.56
C ASN A 118 -18.62 1.56 0.45
N THR A 119 -17.59 1.96 -0.30
CA THR A 119 -16.37 1.15 -0.48
C THR A 119 -15.67 0.86 0.83
N PRO A 120 -15.51 1.79 1.79
CA PRO A 120 -14.88 1.50 3.07
C PRO A 120 -15.54 0.34 3.83
N GLN A 121 -16.86 0.20 3.73
CA GLN A 121 -17.59 -0.87 4.40
C GLN A 121 -17.47 -2.22 3.66
N LYS A 122 -17.29 -2.18 2.32
CA LYS A 122 -17.22 -3.38 1.48
C LYS A 122 -15.85 -4.04 1.44
N ILE A 123 -14.76 -3.27 1.62
CA ILE A 123 -13.38 -3.77 1.58
C ILE A 123 -13.09 -4.74 2.74
N GLY A 124 -13.83 -4.62 3.84
CA GLY A 124 -13.77 -5.59 4.94
C GLY A 124 -12.44 -5.59 5.70
N PRO A 125 -11.85 -6.79 5.95
CA PRO A 125 -10.72 -6.95 6.86
C PRO A 125 -9.49 -6.11 6.50
N MET A 126 -9.23 -5.87 5.23
CA MET A 126 -8.10 -5.09 4.74
C MET A 126 -8.09 -3.67 5.31
N LEU A 127 -9.25 -3.03 5.32
CA LEU A 127 -9.41 -1.71 5.92
C LEU A 127 -9.53 -1.80 7.44
N LYS A 128 -10.21 -2.83 7.94
CA LYS A 128 -10.46 -3.02 9.38
C LYS A 128 -9.16 -3.17 10.19
N TYR A 129 -8.13 -3.80 9.61
CA TYR A 129 -6.85 -4.06 10.28
C TYR A 129 -5.72 -3.13 9.83
N ALA A 130 -6.01 -2.12 9.02
CA ALA A 130 -5.01 -1.15 8.61
C ALA A 130 -4.67 -0.20 9.78
N ASP A 131 -3.38 0.06 9.95
CA ASP A 131 -2.89 1.12 10.83
C ASP A 131 -3.06 2.49 10.18
N ILE A 132 -2.88 2.53 8.86
CA ILE A 132 -3.03 3.74 8.04
C ILE A 132 -3.97 3.44 6.87
N VAL A 133 -4.94 4.31 6.67
CA VAL A 133 -5.79 4.33 5.47
C VAL A 133 -5.42 5.54 4.62
N VAL A 134 -4.87 5.27 3.45
CA VAL A 134 -4.57 6.29 2.45
C VAL A 134 -5.76 6.45 1.52
N VAL A 135 -6.27 7.67 1.41
CA VAL A 135 -7.34 8.00 0.48
C VAL A 135 -6.76 8.78 -0.69
N THR A 136 -6.87 8.20 -1.89
CA THR A 136 -6.42 8.81 -3.14
C THR A 136 -7.56 9.51 -3.87
N LYS A 137 -7.22 10.33 -4.87
CA LYS A 137 -8.17 11.04 -5.75
C LYS A 137 -9.16 11.95 -5.00
N GLY A 138 -8.78 12.39 -3.80
CA GLY A 138 -9.58 13.37 -3.06
C GLY A 138 -9.56 14.78 -3.66
N ASP A 139 -8.63 15.05 -4.56
CA ASP A 139 -8.47 16.32 -5.28
C ASP A 139 -9.52 16.54 -6.39
N ILE A 140 -10.16 15.47 -6.86
CA ILE A 140 -11.16 15.51 -7.94
C ILE A 140 -12.60 15.31 -7.46
N VAL A 141 -12.82 15.36 -6.15
CA VAL A 141 -14.14 15.32 -5.52
C VAL A 141 -14.33 16.57 -4.64
N SER A 142 -15.55 16.89 -4.29
CA SER A 142 -15.86 18.01 -3.40
C SER A 142 -15.36 17.76 -1.97
N GLN A 143 -15.18 18.83 -1.21
CA GLN A 143 -14.83 18.73 0.20
C GLN A 143 -15.86 17.89 0.99
N ALA A 144 -17.14 18.10 0.71
CA ALA A 144 -18.20 17.34 1.38
C ALA A 144 -18.09 15.82 1.12
N GLU A 145 -17.80 15.41 -0.11
CA GLU A 145 -17.59 14.01 -0.46
C GLU A 145 -16.36 13.43 0.25
N ARG A 146 -15.26 14.18 0.34
CA ARG A 146 -14.06 13.78 1.11
C ARG A 146 -14.39 13.57 2.59
N GLU A 147 -15.11 14.49 3.21
CA GLU A 147 -15.51 14.42 4.62
C GLU A 147 -16.39 13.20 4.89
N VAL A 148 -17.40 12.99 4.03
CA VAL A 148 -18.30 11.84 4.17
C VAL A 148 -17.53 10.53 3.96
N PHE A 149 -16.62 10.47 2.98
CA PHE A 149 -15.81 9.28 2.74
C PHE A 149 -14.90 8.98 3.93
N ALA A 150 -14.20 9.99 4.46
CA ALA A 150 -13.37 9.85 5.66
C ALA A 150 -14.18 9.41 6.89
N PHE A 151 -15.40 9.92 7.04
CA PHE A 151 -16.30 9.46 8.09
C PHE A 151 -16.65 7.96 7.95
N LYS A 152 -16.91 7.50 6.73
CA LYS A 152 -17.15 6.07 6.46
C LYS A 152 -15.93 5.20 6.73
N VAL A 153 -14.73 5.71 6.47
CA VAL A 153 -13.48 5.03 6.86
C VAL A 153 -13.40 4.90 8.37
N ARG A 154 -13.64 5.98 9.12
CA ARG A 154 -13.63 5.95 10.60
C ARG A 154 -14.69 5.02 11.18
N GLN A 155 -15.86 4.91 10.55
CA GLN A 155 -16.88 3.92 10.95
C GLN A 155 -16.40 2.47 10.77
N ALA A 156 -15.61 2.19 9.72
CA ALA A 156 -15.11 0.86 9.43
C ALA A 156 -13.85 0.52 10.27
N ASN A 157 -13.02 1.52 10.56
CA ASN A 157 -11.81 1.42 11.38
C ASN A 157 -11.55 2.74 12.12
N ALA A 158 -12.00 2.80 13.37
CA ALA A 158 -11.84 4.00 14.21
C ALA A 158 -10.38 4.23 14.65
N GLY A 159 -9.54 3.20 14.63
CA GLY A 159 -8.14 3.28 15.07
C GLY A 159 -7.16 3.69 13.96
N ALA A 160 -7.57 3.66 12.70
CA ALA A 160 -6.68 3.97 11.60
C ALA A 160 -6.39 5.48 11.48
N GLN A 161 -5.14 5.81 11.21
CA GLN A 161 -4.79 7.15 10.74
C GLN A 161 -5.24 7.30 9.28
N ILE A 162 -5.97 8.37 8.97
CA ILE A 162 -6.43 8.66 7.60
C ILE A 162 -5.52 9.74 7.00
N ILE A 163 -4.91 9.43 5.86
CA ILE A 163 -4.04 10.36 5.12
C ILE A 163 -4.53 10.46 3.68
N PHE A 164 -4.78 11.68 3.21
CA PHE A 164 -5.09 11.92 1.81
C PHE A 164 -3.81 12.11 1.01
N VAL A 165 -3.63 11.33 -0.05
CA VAL A 165 -2.45 11.41 -0.91
C VAL A 165 -2.86 11.52 -2.37
N ASN A 166 -2.34 12.55 -3.05
CA ASN A 166 -2.41 12.61 -4.50
C ASN A 166 -1.21 11.86 -5.10
N GLY A 167 -1.46 10.72 -5.72
CA GLY A 167 -0.43 9.87 -6.31
C GLY A 167 0.23 10.46 -7.57
N ILE A 168 -0.30 11.57 -8.12
CA ILE A 168 0.29 12.27 -9.28
C ILE A 168 1.21 13.39 -8.80
N THR A 169 0.70 14.29 -7.95
CA THR A 169 1.41 15.48 -7.49
C THR A 169 2.32 15.23 -6.29
N GLY A 170 2.08 14.15 -5.53
CA GLY A 170 2.78 13.85 -4.28
C GLY A 170 2.23 14.62 -3.07
N GLN A 171 1.18 15.43 -3.21
CA GLN A 171 0.56 16.09 -2.06
C GLN A 171 0.13 15.06 -1.00
N GLY A 172 0.49 15.28 0.26
CA GLY A 172 0.25 14.35 1.38
C GLY A 172 1.25 13.20 1.50
N ALA A 173 2.14 12.99 0.53
CA ALA A 173 3.13 11.91 0.59
C ALA A 173 4.18 12.14 1.70
N PHE A 174 4.48 13.38 2.04
CA PHE A 174 5.37 13.72 3.14
C PHE A 174 4.78 13.28 4.50
N ASP A 175 3.49 13.52 4.73
CA ASP A 175 2.84 13.08 5.97
C ASP A 175 2.82 11.55 6.08
N LEU A 176 2.61 10.86 4.95
CA LEU A 176 2.66 9.40 4.90
C LEU A 176 4.08 8.88 5.14
N SER A 177 5.12 9.54 4.60
CA SER A 177 6.51 9.13 4.82
C SER A 177 6.90 9.21 6.30
N ARG A 178 6.44 10.24 7.01
CA ARG A 178 6.64 10.36 8.46
C ARG A 178 5.92 9.29 9.26
N ALA A 179 4.74 8.89 8.81
CA ALA A 179 3.99 7.81 9.45
C ALA A 179 4.62 6.41 9.18
N TRP A 180 5.49 6.31 8.17
CA TRP A 180 6.24 5.09 7.88
C TRP A 180 7.50 4.92 8.72
N LEU A 181 8.01 5.98 9.31
CA LEU A 181 9.20 5.97 10.18
C LEU A 181 8.82 5.73 11.65
#